data_465fc3e90c5022bdb028bdd11f84e787
#
_entry.id   465fc3e90c5022bdb028bdd11f84e787
#
_cell.length_a   1.000
_cell.length_b   1.000
_cell.length_c   1.000
_cell.angle_alpha   90.00
_cell.angle_beta   90.00
_cell.angle_gamma   90.00
#
_symmetry.space_group_name_H-M   'P 1'
#
loop_
_entity.id
_entity.type
_entity.pdbx_description
1 polymer ?
#
loop_
_entity_poly.entity_id
_entity_poly.type
_entity_poly.pdbx_seq_one_letter_code
_entity_poly.pdbx_strand_id
1 'polypeptide(L)'
;MPSTEFSHIELSFGSFDALRAVHFARRFPPHFHDTFAIGVVEEGSCVIRTRRGEWMARPGSVLAFSPGEVHAAIPCDEQGYTYRMIYPSVEAMQELGGAFRGVFAFCAPVIDDERLSGPLREAQVPLMGEGAAVYAESLFVAALRQLGGFRVPADRRAERAAADARIVAIAHEHMAARLSDSVKLDDVAALCGVSPFHLIRIFHRAVGVTPIAYCIQLRVLRAQAMLAEGSAVADAAYACGFSDQSHLTRAFRDVVGVPPGRYLRSVQHRA
;
A
#
# COMPACT_ATOMS: atom_id res chain seq x y z
N MET A 1 -15.53 -11.13 -16.48
CA MET A 1 -15.82 -11.50 -15.08
C MET A 1 -14.80 -10.83 -14.17
N PRO A 2 -15.18 -10.42 -12.94
CA PRO A 2 -14.24 -9.84 -12.00
C PRO A 2 -13.08 -10.81 -11.71
N SER A 3 -11.85 -10.35 -11.86
CA SER A 3 -10.68 -11.14 -11.54
C SER A 3 -9.61 -10.25 -10.90
N THR A 4 -8.74 -10.87 -10.13
CA THR A 4 -7.59 -10.19 -9.52
C THR A 4 -6.39 -11.11 -9.70
N GLU A 5 -5.37 -10.62 -10.36
CA GLU A 5 -4.10 -11.31 -10.60
C GLU A 5 -3.03 -10.64 -9.76
N PHE A 6 -2.28 -11.45 -9.05
CA PHE A 6 -1.15 -11.00 -8.25
C PHE A 6 0.12 -11.62 -8.81
N SER A 7 1.16 -10.82 -9.00
CA SER A 7 2.44 -11.23 -9.55
C SER A 7 3.56 -10.66 -8.71
N HIS A 8 4.70 -11.32 -8.75
CA HIS A 8 5.96 -10.79 -8.24
C HIS A 8 6.86 -10.49 -9.43
N ILE A 9 7.48 -9.33 -9.46
CA ILE A 9 8.31 -8.85 -10.57
C ILE A 9 9.73 -8.66 -10.05
N GLU A 10 10.71 -9.21 -10.76
CA GLU A 10 12.13 -9.01 -10.51
C GLU A 10 12.71 -8.07 -11.55
N LEU A 11 13.32 -6.97 -11.13
CA LEU A 11 14.02 -6.00 -11.96
C LEU A 11 15.44 -5.78 -11.44
N SER A 12 16.27 -5.09 -12.22
CA SER A 12 17.68 -4.85 -11.89
C SER A 12 17.90 -4.04 -10.59
N PHE A 13 16.89 -3.28 -10.15
CA PHE A 13 16.94 -2.42 -8.96
C PHE A 13 16.04 -2.92 -7.81
N GLY A 14 15.52 -4.12 -7.87
CA GLY A 14 14.75 -4.75 -6.81
C GLY A 14 13.60 -5.60 -7.29
N SER A 15 12.98 -6.30 -6.36
CA SER A 15 11.80 -7.12 -6.60
C SER A 15 10.59 -6.49 -5.91
N PHE A 16 9.42 -6.58 -6.53
CA PHE A 16 8.18 -6.02 -6.01
C PHE A 16 6.95 -6.78 -6.43
N ASP A 17 5.94 -6.64 -5.60
CA ASP A 17 4.62 -7.18 -5.89
C ASP A 17 3.90 -6.31 -6.93
N ALA A 18 3.08 -6.96 -7.75
CA ALA A 18 2.21 -6.32 -8.71
C ALA A 18 0.81 -6.93 -8.68
N LEU A 19 -0.19 -6.09 -8.89
CA LEU A 19 -1.59 -6.44 -8.85
C LEU A 19 -2.28 -5.94 -10.12
N ARG A 20 -3.02 -6.81 -10.78
CA ARG A 20 -4.03 -6.42 -11.77
C ARG A 20 -5.41 -6.81 -11.27
N ALA A 21 -6.31 -5.86 -11.16
CA ALA A 21 -7.70 -6.10 -10.81
C ALA A 21 -8.61 -5.69 -11.98
N VAL A 22 -9.46 -6.60 -12.42
CA VAL A 22 -10.40 -6.41 -13.53
C VAL A 22 -11.81 -6.35 -12.99
N HIS A 23 -12.56 -5.30 -13.37
CA HIS A 23 -13.92 -5.06 -12.91
C HIS A 23 -14.08 -5.16 -11.39
N PHE A 24 -13.17 -4.49 -10.67
CA PHE A 24 -13.13 -4.52 -9.22
C PHE A 24 -14.22 -3.61 -8.65
N ALA A 25 -15.31 -4.21 -8.22
CA ALA A 25 -16.50 -3.50 -7.72
C ALA A 25 -16.55 -3.40 -6.18
N ARG A 26 -15.53 -3.91 -5.49
CA ARG A 26 -15.47 -3.87 -4.04
C ARG A 26 -14.81 -2.58 -3.56
N ARG A 27 -15.30 -2.03 -2.44
CA ARG A 27 -14.62 -0.95 -1.74
C ARG A 27 -13.38 -1.47 -1.05
N PHE A 28 -12.26 -0.78 -1.19
CA PHE A 28 -11.14 -0.90 -0.26
C PHE A 28 -11.42 0.02 0.94
N PRO A 29 -11.49 -0.53 2.16
CA PRO A 29 -11.55 0.28 3.37
C PRO A 29 -10.24 1.09 3.54
N PRO A 30 -10.20 2.10 4.42
CA PRO A 30 -8.98 2.83 4.70
C PRO A 30 -7.84 1.90 5.11
N HIS A 31 -6.75 1.88 4.32
CA HIS A 31 -5.56 1.06 4.53
C HIS A 31 -4.31 1.80 4.04
N PHE A 32 -3.15 1.27 4.34
CA PHE A 32 -1.86 1.77 3.85
C PHE A 32 -0.95 0.60 3.45
N HIS A 33 0.12 0.92 2.75
CA HIS A 33 1.22 0.01 2.42
C HIS A 33 2.50 0.55 3.06
N ASP A 34 3.45 -0.33 3.39
CA ASP A 34 4.81 0.05 3.81
C ASP A 34 5.72 0.36 2.60
N THR A 35 5.26 0.01 1.40
CA THR A 35 5.86 0.32 0.11
C THR A 35 5.22 1.55 -0.52
N PHE A 36 5.79 2.04 -1.61
CA PHE A 36 5.02 2.85 -2.56
C PHE A 36 3.96 1.98 -3.23
N ALA A 37 2.85 2.59 -3.66
CA ALA A 37 1.87 1.93 -4.51
C ALA A 37 1.62 2.82 -5.72
N ILE A 38 2.00 2.35 -6.91
CA ILE A 38 1.99 3.12 -8.15
C ILE A 38 1.26 2.33 -9.22
N GLY A 39 0.28 2.94 -9.87
CA GLY A 39 -0.49 2.24 -10.88
C GLY A 39 -1.28 3.12 -11.82
N VAL A 40 -2.05 2.50 -12.69
CA VAL A 40 -2.89 3.17 -13.69
C VAL A 40 -4.28 2.55 -13.68
N VAL A 41 -5.30 3.39 -13.75
CA VAL A 41 -6.68 2.98 -14.02
C VAL A 41 -6.81 2.71 -15.52
N GLU A 42 -7.25 1.51 -15.90
CA GLU A 42 -7.42 1.10 -17.29
C GLU A 42 -8.85 1.34 -17.79
N GLU A 43 -9.85 0.97 -16.97
CA GLU A 43 -11.28 1.05 -17.30
C GLU A 43 -12.09 1.40 -16.06
N GLY A 44 -13.27 1.98 -16.26
CA GLY A 44 -14.14 2.40 -15.17
C GLY A 44 -13.57 3.56 -14.36
N SER A 45 -14.14 3.82 -13.19
CA SER A 45 -13.71 4.94 -12.35
C SER A 45 -13.89 4.62 -10.87
N CYS A 46 -13.06 5.25 -10.04
CA CYS A 46 -13.20 5.16 -8.59
C CYS A 46 -12.90 6.50 -7.91
N VAL A 47 -13.42 6.67 -6.71
CA VAL A 47 -13.04 7.78 -5.83
C VAL A 47 -11.94 7.29 -4.90
N ILE A 48 -10.80 7.95 -4.95
CA ILE A 48 -9.71 7.78 -3.99
C ILE A 48 -9.92 8.77 -2.86
N ARG A 49 -10.04 8.26 -1.64
CA ARG A 49 -10.20 9.07 -0.43
C ARG A 49 -8.97 8.95 0.43
N THR A 50 -8.37 10.09 0.77
CA THR A 50 -7.26 10.17 1.73
C THR A 50 -7.59 11.23 2.79
N ARG A 51 -6.71 11.40 3.76
CA ARG A 51 -6.81 12.50 4.72
C ARG A 51 -6.79 13.89 4.06
N ARG A 52 -6.19 14.02 2.87
CA ARG A 52 -6.06 15.29 2.14
C ARG A 52 -7.30 15.67 1.32
N GLY A 53 -8.25 14.74 1.13
CA GLY A 53 -9.46 14.96 0.35
C GLY A 53 -9.89 13.74 -0.45
N GLU A 54 -10.70 13.99 -1.46
CA GLU A 54 -11.22 12.99 -2.39
C GLU A 54 -10.79 13.35 -3.82
N TRP A 55 -10.40 12.34 -4.57
CA TRP A 55 -9.97 12.47 -5.96
C TRP A 55 -10.70 11.48 -6.83
N MET A 56 -11.18 11.94 -7.97
CA MET A 56 -11.74 11.07 -8.98
C MET A 56 -10.61 10.48 -9.83
N ALA A 57 -10.49 9.17 -9.86
CA ALA A 57 -9.59 8.46 -10.76
C ALA A 57 -10.39 7.85 -11.91
N ARG A 58 -9.96 8.13 -13.15
CA ARG A 58 -10.59 7.72 -14.41
C ARG A 58 -9.61 6.92 -15.25
N PRO A 59 -10.04 6.30 -16.36
CA PRO A 59 -9.13 5.67 -17.30
C PRO A 59 -8.00 6.63 -17.71
N GLY A 60 -6.76 6.18 -17.54
CA GLY A 60 -5.55 7.00 -17.75
C GLY A 60 -5.07 7.76 -16.52
N SER A 61 -5.82 7.84 -15.42
CA SER A 61 -5.30 8.39 -14.17
C SER A 61 -4.21 7.50 -13.59
N VAL A 62 -3.10 8.11 -13.16
CA VAL A 62 -2.04 7.46 -12.38
C VAL A 62 -2.39 7.54 -10.91
N LEU A 63 -2.38 6.40 -10.24
CA LEU A 63 -2.49 6.28 -8.79
C LEU A 63 -1.10 6.26 -8.19
N ALA A 64 -0.83 7.12 -7.19
CA ALA A 64 0.48 7.24 -6.57
C ALA A 64 0.36 7.48 -5.06
N PHE A 65 0.64 6.44 -4.29
CA PHE A 65 0.60 6.50 -2.82
C PHE A 65 1.98 6.32 -2.24
N SER A 66 2.28 7.12 -1.23
CA SER A 66 3.53 7.04 -0.49
C SER A 66 3.45 6.00 0.63
N PRO A 67 4.56 5.42 1.09
CA PRO A 67 4.57 4.52 2.25
C PRO A 67 3.87 5.15 3.46
N GLY A 68 3.00 4.37 4.11
CA GLY A 68 2.21 4.82 5.25
C GLY A 68 1.05 5.79 4.93
N GLU A 69 0.83 6.15 3.67
CA GLU A 69 -0.29 7.01 3.27
C GLU A 69 -1.59 6.24 3.27
N VAL A 70 -2.45 6.50 4.28
CA VAL A 70 -3.77 5.87 4.37
C VAL A 70 -4.68 6.39 3.26
N HIS A 71 -5.24 5.44 2.51
CA HIS A 71 -6.17 5.70 1.42
C HIS A 71 -7.28 4.65 1.39
N ALA A 72 -8.40 5.01 0.78
CA ALA A 72 -9.51 4.13 0.45
C ALA A 72 -9.86 4.29 -1.02
N ALA A 73 -10.31 3.22 -1.67
CA ALA A 73 -10.79 3.27 -3.05
C ALA A 73 -12.25 2.79 -3.11
N ILE A 74 -13.09 3.62 -3.71
CA ILE A 74 -14.54 3.40 -3.78
C ILE A 74 -14.94 3.40 -5.26
N PRO A 75 -15.36 2.25 -5.82
CA PRO A 75 -15.88 2.20 -7.19
C PRO A 75 -17.04 3.19 -7.38
N CYS A 76 -17.11 3.83 -8.55
CA CYS A 76 -18.19 4.78 -8.85
C CYS A 76 -19.51 4.09 -9.20
N ASP A 77 -19.45 2.84 -9.68
CA ASP A 77 -20.61 2.04 -10.05
C ASP A 77 -20.41 0.55 -9.75
N GLU A 78 -21.43 -0.26 -10.03
CA GLU A 78 -21.44 -1.71 -9.81
C GLU A 78 -20.57 -2.48 -10.81
N GLN A 79 -20.21 -1.91 -11.94
CA GLN A 79 -19.31 -2.51 -12.92
C GLN A 79 -17.86 -2.49 -12.42
N GLY A 80 -17.57 -1.59 -11.46
CA GLY A 80 -16.27 -1.44 -10.87
C GLY A 80 -15.28 -0.79 -11.82
N TYR A 81 -13.99 -0.96 -11.52
CA TYR A 81 -12.90 -0.41 -12.32
C TYR A 81 -11.80 -1.44 -12.52
N THR A 82 -11.05 -1.30 -13.60
CA THR A 82 -9.87 -2.12 -13.92
C THR A 82 -8.63 -1.28 -13.71
N TYR A 83 -7.66 -1.81 -12.98
CA TYR A 83 -6.41 -1.11 -12.69
C TYR A 83 -5.23 -2.07 -12.53
N ARG A 84 -4.03 -1.55 -12.70
CA ARG A 84 -2.76 -2.21 -12.38
C ARG A 84 -2.03 -1.41 -11.32
N MET A 85 -1.41 -2.10 -10.38
CA MET A 85 -0.59 -1.53 -9.32
C MET A 85 0.71 -2.31 -9.19
N ILE A 86 1.76 -1.61 -8.82
CA ILE A 86 3.04 -2.15 -8.38
C ILE A 86 3.39 -1.56 -7.04
N TYR A 87 4.14 -2.31 -6.25
CA TYR A 87 4.45 -1.99 -4.87
C TYR A 87 5.97 -1.96 -4.62
N PRO A 88 6.72 -0.99 -5.21
CA PRO A 88 8.16 -0.90 -4.99
C PRO A 88 8.48 -0.47 -3.55
N SER A 89 9.52 -1.08 -2.97
CA SER A 89 10.00 -0.70 -1.64
C SER A 89 10.66 0.69 -1.65
N VAL A 90 10.85 1.25 -0.46
CA VAL A 90 11.56 2.53 -0.31
C VAL A 90 12.98 2.41 -0.83
N GLU A 91 13.65 1.29 -0.55
CA GLU A 91 15.01 1.00 -0.98
C GLU A 91 15.10 0.92 -2.50
N ALA A 92 14.19 0.16 -3.14
CA ALA A 92 14.14 0.05 -4.59
C ALA A 92 13.93 1.42 -5.28
N MET A 93 13.06 2.26 -4.73
CA MET A 93 12.88 3.61 -5.25
C MET A 93 14.11 4.50 -5.04
N GLN A 94 14.85 4.34 -3.94
CA GLN A 94 16.10 5.07 -3.69
C GLN A 94 17.23 4.64 -4.64
N GLU A 95 17.31 3.35 -5.01
CA GLU A 95 18.26 2.83 -6.01
C GLU A 95 18.09 3.50 -7.39
N LEU A 96 16.87 3.90 -7.75
CA LEU A 96 16.64 4.68 -8.97
C LEU A 96 17.32 6.06 -8.93
N GLY A 97 17.73 6.53 -7.76
CA GLY A 97 18.48 7.76 -7.54
C GLY A 97 17.70 9.04 -7.90
N GLY A 98 18.43 10.13 -8.11
CA GLY A 98 17.85 11.39 -8.58
C GLY A 98 16.74 11.93 -7.70
N ALA A 99 15.53 12.00 -8.24
CA ALA A 99 14.35 12.54 -7.59
C ALA A 99 13.88 11.74 -6.36
N PHE A 100 14.27 10.46 -6.22
CA PHE A 100 13.81 9.56 -5.14
C PHE A 100 14.77 9.47 -3.96
N ARG A 101 15.83 10.29 -3.95
CA ARG A 101 16.74 10.35 -2.79
C ARG A 101 16.08 11.07 -1.62
N GLY A 102 16.22 10.47 -0.43
CA GLY A 102 15.68 11.02 0.82
C GLY A 102 14.19 10.70 1.03
N VAL A 103 13.60 11.35 2.02
CA VAL A 103 12.17 11.17 2.37
C VAL A 103 11.33 12.12 1.54
N PHE A 104 10.38 11.59 0.79
CA PHE A 104 9.44 12.36 -0.02
C PHE A 104 8.03 11.74 0.02
N ALA A 105 7.06 12.51 -0.41
CA ALA A 105 5.70 12.04 -0.65
C ALA A 105 5.19 12.57 -1.99
N PHE A 106 4.26 11.86 -2.61
CA PHE A 106 3.60 12.37 -3.81
C PHE A 106 2.70 13.57 -3.49
N CYS A 107 2.64 14.54 -4.38
CA CYS A 107 1.85 15.76 -4.19
C CYS A 107 0.34 15.47 -4.23
N ALA A 108 -0.09 14.46 -4.96
CA ALA A 108 -1.48 14.01 -5.06
C ALA A 108 -1.54 12.49 -5.21
N PRO A 109 -2.58 11.82 -4.69
CA PRO A 109 -2.78 10.38 -4.85
C PRO A 109 -3.32 9.98 -6.24
N VAL A 110 -3.83 10.95 -7.00
CA VAL A 110 -4.29 10.80 -8.39
C VAL A 110 -3.62 11.87 -9.23
N ILE A 111 -2.99 11.46 -10.33
CA ILE A 111 -2.27 12.33 -11.25
C ILE A 111 -2.81 12.07 -12.66
N ASP A 112 -3.41 13.10 -13.26
CA ASP A 112 -3.94 13.04 -14.63
C ASP A 112 -2.90 13.66 -15.57
N ASP A 113 -1.94 12.84 -16.03
CA ASP A 113 -0.89 13.23 -16.99
C ASP A 113 -0.62 12.06 -17.94
N GLU A 114 -1.01 12.22 -19.22
CA GLU A 114 -0.85 11.20 -20.26
C GLU A 114 0.61 10.84 -20.51
N ARG A 115 1.54 11.75 -20.25
CA ARG A 115 2.99 11.49 -20.37
C ARG A 115 3.48 10.48 -19.34
N LEU A 116 2.75 10.29 -18.25
CA LEU A 116 3.02 9.29 -17.20
C LEU A 116 2.22 8.01 -17.43
N SER A 117 0.92 8.14 -17.70
CA SER A 117 0.02 6.98 -17.74
C SER A 117 0.31 6.06 -18.93
N GLY A 118 0.67 6.61 -20.09
CA GLY A 118 1.04 5.86 -21.28
C GLY A 118 2.23 4.92 -21.02
N PRO A 119 3.42 5.46 -20.73
CA PRO A 119 4.61 4.66 -20.43
C PRO A 119 4.45 3.69 -19.25
N LEU A 120 3.76 4.07 -18.17
CA LEU A 120 3.48 3.16 -17.05
C LEU A 120 2.64 1.97 -17.48
N ARG A 121 1.57 2.20 -18.24
CA ARG A 121 0.72 1.13 -18.76
C ARG A 121 1.48 0.22 -19.74
N GLU A 122 2.24 0.81 -20.65
CA GLU A 122 3.04 0.07 -21.63
C GLU A 122 4.10 -0.81 -20.96
N ALA A 123 4.74 -0.32 -19.89
CA ALA A 123 5.71 -1.09 -19.12
C ALA A 123 5.05 -2.19 -18.26
N GLN A 124 3.93 -1.90 -17.59
CA GLN A 124 3.30 -2.85 -16.67
C GLN A 124 2.72 -4.08 -17.36
N VAL A 125 2.28 -3.97 -18.61
CA VAL A 125 1.72 -5.12 -19.35
C VAL A 125 2.75 -6.24 -19.53
N PRO A 126 3.94 -6.02 -20.13
CA PRO A 126 4.94 -7.07 -20.29
C PRO A 126 5.62 -7.46 -18.97
N LEU A 127 5.74 -6.54 -17.98
CA LEU A 127 6.32 -6.86 -16.66
C LEU A 127 5.45 -7.82 -15.85
N MET A 128 4.14 -7.81 -16.05
CA MET A 128 3.21 -8.71 -15.38
C MET A 128 2.89 -9.97 -16.17
N GLY A 129 3.48 -10.14 -17.38
CA GLY A 129 3.31 -11.27 -18.29
C GLY A 129 4.65 -11.88 -18.70
N GLU A 130 4.59 -12.83 -19.63
CA GLU A 130 5.77 -13.40 -20.29
C GLU A 130 6.15 -12.48 -21.46
N GLY A 131 7.10 -11.58 -21.29
CA GLY A 131 7.49 -10.63 -22.33
C GLY A 131 8.91 -10.06 -22.18
N ALA A 132 9.31 -9.20 -23.11
CA ALA A 132 10.65 -8.60 -23.22
C ALA A 132 11.00 -7.73 -21.99
N ALA A 133 11.52 -8.35 -20.96
CA ALA A 133 11.76 -7.76 -19.64
C ALA A 133 12.62 -6.48 -19.70
N VAL A 134 13.69 -6.45 -20.49
CA VAL A 134 14.65 -5.32 -20.53
C VAL A 134 14.03 -4.02 -21.06
N TYR A 135 13.23 -4.13 -22.14
CA TYR A 135 12.55 -2.94 -22.69
C TYR A 135 11.48 -2.39 -21.73
N ALA A 136 10.68 -3.29 -21.17
CA ALA A 136 9.65 -2.94 -20.19
C ALA A 136 10.25 -2.31 -18.93
N GLU A 137 11.37 -2.83 -18.45
CA GLU A 137 12.10 -2.26 -17.32
C GLU A 137 12.59 -0.84 -17.63
N SER A 138 13.15 -0.61 -18.81
CA SER A 138 13.64 0.72 -19.22
C SER A 138 12.51 1.74 -19.28
N LEU A 139 11.35 1.38 -19.86
CA LEU A 139 10.15 2.22 -19.88
C LEU A 139 9.65 2.50 -18.49
N PHE A 140 9.63 1.49 -17.62
CA PHE A 140 9.16 1.60 -16.25
C PHE A 140 10.04 2.56 -15.45
N VAL A 141 11.36 2.42 -15.53
CA VAL A 141 12.32 3.33 -14.88
C VAL A 141 12.15 4.76 -15.39
N ALA A 142 11.96 4.95 -16.71
CA ALA A 142 11.73 6.27 -17.27
C ALA A 142 10.43 6.91 -16.75
N ALA A 143 9.34 6.14 -16.69
CA ALA A 143 8.07 6.60 -16.14
C ALA A 143 8.16 6.94 -14.65
N LEU A 144 8.83 6.10 -13.86
CA LEU A 144 9.08 6.40 -12.44
C LEU A 144 9.88 7.69 -12.27
N ARG A 145 10.94 7.90 -13.06
CA ARG A 145 11.73 9.16 -13.00
C ARG A 145 10.89 10.40 -13.30
N GLN A 146 9.97 10.31 -14.25
CA GLN A 146 9.02 11.40 -14.52
C GLN A 146 8.06 11.60 -13.33
N LEU A 147 7.57 10.52 -12.71
CA LEU A 147 6.73 10.59 -11.52
C LEU A 147 7.44 11.31 -10.36
N GLY A 148 8.77 11.26 -10.31
CA GLY A 148 9.58 12.03 -9.36
C GLY A 148 9.35 13.55 -9.41
N GLY A 149 8.85 14.12 -10.52
CA GLY A 149 8.43 15.51 -10.62
C GLY A 149 7.16 15.85 -9.84
N PHE A 150 6.36 14.86 -9.47
CA PHE A 150 5.11 15.00 -8.71
C PHE A 150 5.28 14.72 -7.21
N ARG A 151 6.46 14.93 -6.68
CA ARG A 151 6.77 14.78 -5.26
C ARG A 151 6.81 16.13 -4.54
N VAL A 152 6.55 16.07 -3.25
CA VAL A 152 6.80 17.17 -2.33
C VAL A 152 7.77 16.69 -1.25
N PRO A 153 8.69 17.53 -0.75
CA PRO A 153 9.43 17.20 0.46
C PRO A 153 8.45 16.89 1.57
N ALA A 154 8.76 15.88 2.40
CA ALA A 154 7.93 15.56 3.56
C ALA A 154 7.80 16.81 4.43
N ASP A 155 6.60 17.38 4.47
CA ASP A 155 6.36 18.73 4.98
C ASP A 155 6.63 18.79 6.48
N ARG A 156 7.45 19.74 6.88
CA ARG A 156 7.60 20.17 8.26
C ARG A 156 6.39 21.02 8.68
N ARG A 157 5.19 20.44 8.66
CA ARG A 157 4.06 21.14 9.26
C ARG A 157 4.22 21.18 10.76
N ALA A 158 4.44 22.40 11.25
CA ALA A 158 4.22 22.90 12.60
C ALA A 158 4.44 21.93 13.80
N GLU A 159 4.95 22.41 14.90
CA GLU A 159 5.26 21.71 16.16
C GLU A 159 4.19 20.71 16.61
N ARG A 160 2.90 21.00 16.36
CA ARG A 160 1.78 20.11 16.72
C ARG A 160 1.75 18.83 15.87
N ALA A 161 2.06 18.91 14.59
CA ALA A 161 2.17 17.73 13.72
C ALA A 161 3.40 16.89 14.09
N ALA A 162 4.47 17.54 14.55
CA ALA A 162 5.65 16.85 15.06
C ALA A 162 5.36 16.11 16.38
N ALA A 163 4.57 16.72 17.27
CA ALA A 163 4.13 16.07 18.52
C ALA A 163 3.23 14.86 18.23
N ASP A 164 2.26 14.99 17.32
CA ASP A 164 1.40 13.89 16.90
C ASP A 164 2.22 12.77 16.23
N ALA A 165 3.16 13.12 15.34
CA ALA A 165 4.04 12.15 14.69
C ALA A 165 4.91 11.38 15.69
N ARG A 166 5.40 12.05 16.73
CA ARG A 166 6.16 11.40 17.81
C ARG A 166 5.31 10.39 18.57
N ILE A 167 4.07 10.73 18.90
CA ILE A 167 3.13 9.81 19.57
C ILE A 167 2.82 8.61 18.68
N VAL A 168 2.59 8.85 17.39
CA VAL A 168 2.38 7.77 16.42
C VAL A 168 3.60 6.86 16.31
N ALA A 169 4.82 7.43 16.28
CA ALA A 169 6.06 6.65 16.22
C ALA A 169 6.23 5.76 17.47
N ILE A 170 6.02 6.29 18.67
CA ILE A 170 6.08 5.51 19.92
C ILE A 170 5.06 4.37 19.90
N ALA A 171 3.83 4.67 19.50
CA ALA A 171 2.77 3.67 19.38
C ALA A 171 3.10 2.60 18.32
N HIS A 172 3.64 3.01 17.17
CA HIS A 172 4.09 2.11 16.11
C HIS A 172 5.15 1.14 16.62
N GLU A 173 6.22 1.61 17.22
CA GLU A 173 7.30 0.79 17.77
C GLU A 173 6.78 -0.24 18.78
N HIS A 174 5.89 0.19 19.69
CA HIS A 174 5.28 -0.69 20.67
C HIS A 174 4.41 -1.78 20.02
N MET A 175 3.58 -1.41 19.06
CA MET A 175 2.70 -2.35 18.34
C MET A 175 3.52 -3.31 17.48
N ALA A 176 4.50 -2.79 16.73
CA ALA A 176 5.34 -3.61 15.85
C ALA A 176 6.16 -4.65 16.60
N ALA A 177 6.63 -4.32 17.81
CA ALA A 177 7.35 -5.25 18.67
C ALA A 177 6.47 -6.34 19.30
N ARG A 178 5.13 -6.21 19.25
CA ARG A 178 4.16 -7.08 19.95
C ARG A 178 3.01 -7.53 19.05
N LEU A 179 3.28 -7.80 17.77
CA LEU A 179 2.23 -8.16 16.81
C LEU A 179 1.51 -9.47 17.17
N SER A 180 2.20 -10.42 17.80
CA SER A 180 1.62 -11.68 18.29
C SER A 180 0.74 -11.52 19.52
N ASP A 181 0.92 -10.43 20.28
CA ASP A 181 0.28 -10.25 21.56
C ASP A 181 -1.06 -9.52 21.45
N SER A 182 -1.87 -9.60 22.50
CA SER A 182 -3.07 -8.76 22.60
C SER A 182 -2.68 -7.31 22.93
N VAL A 183 -2.60 -6.46 21.91
CA VAL A 183 -2.35 -5.04 22.08
C VAL A 183 -3.62 -4.34 22.59
N LYS A 184 -3.59 -3.82 23.81
CA LYS A 184 -4.69 -3.05 24.37
C LYS A 184 -4.47 -1.56 24.16
N LEU A 185 -5.55 -0.86 23.82
CA LEU A 185 -5.51 0.59 23.56
C LEU A 185 -5.00 1.38 24.78
N ASP A 186 -5.39 0.94 25.99
CA ASP A 186 -5.03 1.59 27.25
C ASP A 186 -3.51 1.52 27.50
N ASP A 187 -2.88 0.38 27.21
CA ASP A 187 -1.44 0.18 27.39
C ASP A 187 -0.65 1.09 26.43
N VAL A 188 -1.09 1.17 25.16
CA VAL A 188 -0.46 2.05 24.16
C VAL A 188 -0.63 3.53 24.55
N ALA A 189 -1.82 3.91 25.02
CA ALA A 189 -2.09 5.28 25.43
C ALA A 189 -1.26 5.68 26.66
N ALA A 190 -1.14 4.80 27.66
CA ALA A 190 -0.31 5.01 28.83
C ALA A 190 1.17 5.19 28.46
N LEU A 191 1.69 4.35 27.56
CA LEU A 191 3.06 4.48 27.04
C LEU A 191 3.30 5.83 26.34
N CYS A 192 2.31 6.32 25.60
CA CYS A 192 2.38 7.61 24.91
C CYS A 192 2.11 8.82 25.84
N GLY A 193 1.80 8.60 27.11
CA GLY A 193 1.47 9.67 28.05
C GLY A 193 0.18 10.42 27.75
N VAL A 194 -0.79 9.77 27.08
CA VAL A 194 -2.07 10.36 26.69
C VAL A 194 -3.24 9.48 27.09
N SER A 195 -4.46 10.04 27.12
CA SER A 195 -5.65 9.21 27.31
C SER A 195 -5.97 8.38 26.06
N PRO A 196 -6.64 7.22 26.17
CA PRO A 196 -7.04 6.39 25.03
C PRO A 196 -7.85 7.17 23.99
N PHE A 197 -8.73 8.05 24.45
CA PHE A 197 -9.54 8.90 23.59
C PHE A 197 -8.68 9.93 22.82
N HIS A 198 -7.65 10.46 23.48
CA HIS A 198 -6.72 11.38 22.84
C HIS A 198 -5.84 10.64 21.80
N LEU A 199 -5.37 9.44 22.12
CA LEU A 199 -4.63 8.60 21.18
C LEU A 199 -5.44 8.31 19.91
N ILE A 200 -6.72 7.94 20.03
CA ILE A 200 -7.61 7.74 18.87
C ILE A 200 -7.67 9.02 18.01
N ARG A 201 -7.84 10.19 18.63
CA ARG A 201 -7.90 11.46 17.88
C ARG A 201 -6.59 11.81 17.19
N ILE A 202 -5.46 11.53 17.82
CA ILE A 202 -4.13 11.71 17.22
C ILE A 202 -3.99 10.81 16.00
N PHE A 203 -4.30 9.52 16.12
CA PHE A 203 -4.23 8.57 15.01
C PHE A 203 -5.16 8.96 13.85
N HIS A 204 -6.41 9.31 14.13
CA HIS A 204 -7.30 9.81 13.07
C HIS A 204 -6.77 11.06 12.38
N ARG A 205 -6.16 11.98 13.14
CA ARG A 205 -5.62 13.22 12.60
C ARG A 205 -4.29 13.03 11.86
N ALA A 206 -3.39 12.21 12.41
CA ALA A 206 -2.04 12.03 11.87
C ALA A 206 -1.97 10.93 10.81
N VAL A 207 -2.70 9.82 11.02
CA VAL A 207 -2.62 8.61 10.17
C VAL A 207 -3.89 8.41 9.33
N GLY A 208 -5.07 8.71 9.87
CA GLY A 208 -6.35 8.52 9.15
C GLY A 208 -7.15 7.29 9.57
N VAL A 209 -6.59 6.44 10.45
CA VAL A 209 -7.24 5.25 11.00
C VAL A 209 -7.15 5.25 12.53
N THR A 210 -7.87 4.33 13.19
CA THR A 210 -7.74 4.14 14.65
C THR A 210 -6.44 3.36 14.99
N PRO A 211 -5.89 3.47 16.22
CA PRO A 211 -4.73 2.69 16.64
C PRO A 211 -4.91 1.18 16.46
N ILE A 212 -6.09 0.65 16.76
CA ILE A 212 -6.38 -0.79 16.61
C ILE A 212 -6.43 -1.20 15.13
N ALA A 213 -7.07 -0.39 14.27
CA ALA A 213 -7.07 -0.65 12.82
C ALA A 213 -5.64 -0.58 12.25
N TYR A 214 -4.81 0.34 12.74
CA TYR A 214 -3.40 0.45 12.41
C TYR A 214 -2.62 -0.81 12.82
N CYS A 215 -2.81 -1.31 14.04
CA CYS A 215 -2.19 -2.54 14.52
C CYS A 215 -2.58 -3.75 13.67
N ILE A 216 -3.86 -3.87 13.27
CA ILE A 216 -4.32 -4.94 12.37
C ILE A 216 -3.60 -4.87 11.02
N GLN A 217 -3.38 -3.69 10.48
CA GLN A 217 -2.65 -3.52 9.22
C GLN A 217 -1.17 -3.92 9.36
N LEU A 218 -0.49 -3.55 10.45
CA LEU A 218 0.86 -4.03 10.74
C LEU A 218 0.94 -5.56 10.78
N ARG A 219 -0.05 -6.21 11.40
CA ARG A 219 -0.16 -7.68 11.41
C ARG A 219 -0.33 -8.26 10.01
N VAL A 220 -1.14 -7.63 9.16
CA VAL A 220 -1.31 -8.05 7.76
C VAL A 220 -0.01 -7.94 6.99
N LEU A 221 0.73 -6.83 7.12
CA LEU A 221 2.03 -6.64 6.47
C LEU A 221 3.04 -7.70 6.93
N ARG A 222 3.09 -7.99 8.22
CA ARG A 222 3.95 -9.07 8.73
C ARG A 222 3.53 -10.45 8.21
N ALA A 223 2.23 -10.74 8.17
CA ALA A 223 1.72 -11.98 7.61
C ALA A 223 2.04 -12.10 6.10
N GLN A 224 1.96 -10.99 5.35
CA GLN A 224 2.34 -10.95 3.94
C GLN A 224 3.83 -11.32 3.74
N ALA A 225 4.73 -10.76 4.54
CA ALA A 225 6.15 -11.09 4.50
C ALA A 225 6.39 -12.59 4.82
N MET A 226 5.75 -13.14 5.86
CA MET A 226 5.87 -14.55 6.21
C MET A 226 5.36 -15.48 5.10
N LEU A 227 4.27 -15.11 4.44
CA LEU A 227 3.72 -15.86 3.30
C LEU A 227 4.68 -15.81 2.10
N ALA A 228 5.32 -14.68 1.84
CA ALA A 228 6.34 -14.55 0.80
C ALA A 228 7.57 -15.44 1.09
N GLU A 229 7.92 -15.62 2.37
CA GLU A 229 8.97 -16.53 2.85
C GLU A 229 8.52 -18.02 2.86
N GLY A 230 7.28 -18.32 2.45
CA GLY A 230 6.77 -19.68 2.33
C GLY A 230 6.02 -20.23 3.54
N SER A 231 5.74 -19.41 4.56
CA SER A 231 4.96 -19.84 5.72
C SER A 231 3.54 -20.26 5.34
N ALA A 232 2.99 -21.26 6.04
CA ALA A 232 1.59 -21.62 5.89
C ALA A 232 0.67 -20.50 6.42
N VAL A 233 -0.53 -20.38 5.83
CA VAL A 233 -1.50 -19.32 6.19
C VAL A 233 -1.93 -19.40 7.66
N ALA A 234 -2.07 -20.62 8.20
CA ALA A 234 -2.44 -20.83 9.60
C ALA A 234 -1.31 -20.36 10.54
N ASP A 235 -0.06 -20.66 10.20
CA ASP A 235 1.11 -20.29 11.00
C ASP A 235 1.31 -18.77 11.00
N ALA A 236 1.17 -18.13 9.82
CA ALA A 236 1.22 -16.68 9.70
C ALA A 236 0.10 -16.00 10.50
N ALA A 237 -1.13 -16.56 10.51
CA ALA A 237 -2.23 -16.04 11.31
C ALA A 237 -1.88 -16.05 12.80
N TYR A 238 -1.42 -17.18 13.31
CA TYR A 238 -1.08 -17.33 14.72
C TYR A 238 0.11 -16.43 15.11
N ALA A 239 1.19 -16.46 14.34
CA ALA A 239 2.40 -15.70 14.61
C ALA A 239 2.17 -14.18 14.57
N CYS A 240 1.17 -13.70 13.80
CA CYS A 240 0.79 -12.29 13.71
C CYS A 240 -0.35 -11.90 14.66
N GLY A 241 -0.76 -12.75 15.60
CA GLY A 241 -1.74 -12.41 16.62
C GLY A 241 -3.19 -12.31 16.12
N PHE A 242 -3.53 -13.00 15.02
CA PHE A 242 -4.92 -13.19 14.63
C PHE A 242 -5.55 -14.32 15.42
N SER A 243 -6.83 -14.22 15.74
CA SER A 243 -7.56 -15.25 16.49
C SER A 243 -7.64 -16.57 15.73
N ASP A 244 -7.70 -16.49 14.40
CA ASP A 244 -7.82 -17.64 13.50
C ASP A 244 -7.49 -17.23 12.04
N GLN A 245 -7.37 -18.23 11.18
CA GLN A 245 -7.11 -18.04 9.75
C GLN A 245 -8.20 -17.21 9.03
N SER A 246 -9.45 -17.30 9.47
CA SER A 246 -10.55 -16.55 8.85
C SER A 246 -10.47 -15.08 9.16
N HIS A 247 -10.02 -14.72 10.37
CA HIS A 247 -9.76 -13.34 10.77
C HIS A 247 -8.61 -12.75 9.93
N LEU A 248 -7.48 -13.47 9.80
CA LEU A 248 -6.41 -13.05 8.89
C LEU A 248 -6.93 -12.90 7.46
N THR A 249 -7.69 -13.88 6.94
CA THR A 249 -8.17 -13.86 5.56
C THR A 249 -9.02 -12.62 5.26
N ARG A 250 -9.88 -12.20 6.18
CA ARG A 250 -10.68 -10.98 6.01
C ARG A 250 -9.79 -9.74 5.99
N ALA A 251 -8.95 -9.58 7.01
CA ALA A 251 -8.06 -8.42 7.13
C ALA A 251 -7.06 -8.33 5.96
N PHE A 252 -6.48 -9.45 5.58
CA PHE A 252 -5.52 -9.54 4.48
C PHE A 252 -6.16 -9.13 3.14
N ARG A 253 -7.38 -9.62 2.86
CA ARG A 253 -8.10 -9.24 1.65
C ARG A 253 -8.47 -7.76 1.62
N ASP A 254 -8.71 -7.16 2.77
CA ASP A 254 -9.05 -5.73 2.88
C ASP A 254 -7.84 -4.82 2.62
N VAL A 255 -6.62 -5.28 2.90
CA VAL A 255 -5.37 -4.54 2.71
C VAL A 255 -4.69 -4.89 1.38
N VAL A 256 -4.53 -6.20 1.10
CA VAL A 256 -3.76 -6.69 -0.04
C VAL A 256 -4.62 -6.89 -1.30
N GLY A 257 -5.95 -6.93 -1.14
CA GLY A 257 -6.89 -7.09 -2.27
C GLY A 257 -7.21 -8.54 -2.64
N VAL A 258 -6.36 -9.51 -2.24
CA VAL A 258 -6.55 -10.95 -2.50
C VAL A 258 -6.49 -11.74 -1.20
N PRO A 259 -7.10 -12.94 -1.12
CA PRO A 259 -6.96 -13.82 0.05
C PRO A 259 -5.52 -14.33 0.21
N PRO A 260 -5.05 -14.62 1.47
CA PRO A 260 -3.69 -15.10 1.74
C PRO A 260 -3.29 -16.33 0.94
N GLY A 261 -4.21 -17.31 0.80
CA GLY A 261 -3.92 -18.52 0.02
C GLY A 261 -3.76 -18.29 -1.47
N ARG A 262 -4.35 -17.21 -2.02
CA ARG A 262 -4.13 -16.81 -3.41
C ARG A 262 -2.78 -16.09 -3.55
N TYR A 263 -2.46 -15.22 -2.62
CA TYR A 263 -1.17 -14.55 -2.54
C TYR A 263 -0.03 -15.59 -2.45
N LEU A 264 -0.12 -16.54 -1.52
CA LEU A 264 0.87 -17.59 -1.34
C LEU A 264 1.13 -18.39 -2.63
N ARG A 265 0.08 -18.78 -3.35
CA ARG A 265 0.25 -19.48 -4.65
C ARG A 265 0.95 -18.63 -5.69
N SER A 266 0.70 -17.32 -5.74
CA SER A 266 1.34 -16.44 -6.72
C SER A 266 2.84 -16.25 -6.47
N VAL A 267 3.29 -16.31 -5.21
CA VAL A 267 4.73 -16.24 -4.87
C VAL A 267 5.44 -17.60 -4.97
N GLN A 268 4.75 -18.73 -4.72
CA GLN A 268 5.34 -20.07 -4.77
C GLN A 268 5.49 -20.65 -6.18
N HIS A 269 4.72 -20.21 -7.17
CA HIS A 269 4.83 -20.72 -8.57
C HIS A 269 6.09 -20.26 -9.30
N ARG A 270 7.07 -19.70 -8.58
CA ARG A 270 8.32 -19.15 -9.11
C ARG A 270 9.61 -19.71 -8.48
N ALA A 271 9.51 -20.78 -7.68
CA ALA A 271 10.66 -21.52 -7.18
C ALA A 271 11.03 -22.68 -8.11
#